data_62b9b7366e4101fca33b19c269804c4b
#
_entry.id   62b9b7366e4101fca33b19c269804c4b
#
_cell.length_a   1.000
_cell.length_b   1.000
_cell.length_c   1.000
_cell.angle_alpha   90.00
_cell.angle_beta   90.00
_cell.angle_gamma   90.00
#
_symmetry.space_group_name_H-M   'P 1'
#
loop_
_entity.id
_entity.type
_entity.pdbx_description
1 polymer ?
#
loop_
_entity_poly.entity_id
_entity_poly.type
_entity_poly.pdbx_seq_one_letter_code
_entity_poly.pdbx_strand_id
1 'polypeptide(L)' 'MTVAKNLGMNGATAKAARKKLGLTVNELADALLLSPQNGGRKVRRWEAGDLPVSGPVAVALEAMLNGFEPRHLRDS' A
#
# COMPACT_ATOMS: atom_id res chain seq x y z
N MET A 1 19.09 -0.56 -14.91
CA MET A 1 17.87 -0.72 -14.15
C MET A 1 18.15 -1.14 -12.73
N THR A 2 17.65 -0.40 -11.81
CA THR A 2 17.91 -0.68 -10.41
C THR A 2 16.69 -1.21 -9.70
N VAL A 3 15.85 -1.84 -10.46
CA VAL A 3 14.56 -2.29 -9.93
C VAL A 3 14.72 -3.19 -8.72
N ALA A 4 15.69 -4.07 -8.76
CA ALA A 4 15.87 -5.03 -7.68
C ALA A 4 16.09 -4.34 -6.34
N LYS A 5 16.80 -3.24 -6.35
CA LYS A 5 17.09 -2.53 -5.11
C LYS A 5 15.86 -1.85 -4.54
N ASN A 6 14.89 -1.59 -5.37
CA ASN A 6 13.71 -0.85 -4.95
C ASN A 6 12.54 -1.74 -4.61
N LEU A 7 12.77 -3.05 -4.61
CA LEU A 7 11.70 -3.97 -4.26
C LEU A 7 11.31 -3.85 -2.80
N GLY A 8 12.23 -3.38 -1.99
CA GLY A 8 11.97 -3.29 -0.57
C GLY A 8 11.46 -1.93 -0.16
N MET A 9 10.26 -1.59 -0.52
CA MET A 9 9.65 -0.40 0.04
C MET A 9 9.57 -0.61 1.55
N ASN A 10 10.10 0.34 2.33
CA ASN A 10 10.01 0.21 3.78
C ASN A 10 8.70 0.79 4.30
N GLY A 11 8.44 0.54 5.59
CA GLY A 11 7.19 0.97 6.20
C GLY A 11 6.99 2.48 6.17
N ALA A 12 8.06 3.24 6.39
CA ALA A 12 7.96 4.70 6.36
C ALA A 12 7.57 5.19 4.98
N THR A 13 8.13 4.59 3.94
CA THR A 13 7.80 4.94 2.56
C THR A 13 6.35 4.57 2.25
N ALA A 14 5.91 3.41 2.71
CA ALA A 14 4.52 2.99 2.49
C ALA A 14 3.55 3.93 3.19
N LYS A 15 3.88 4.35 4.40
CA LYS A 15 3.03 5.29 5.14
C LYS A 15 2.96 6.64 4.42
N ALA A 16 4.10 7.13 3.94
CA ALA A 16 4.14 8.39 3.21
C ALA A 16 3.30 8.29 1.93
N ALA A 17 3.40 7.17 1.23
CA ALA A 17 2.60 6.95 0.03
C ALA A 17 1.11 6.99 0.34
N ARG A 18 0.70 6.30 1.41
CA ARG A 18 -0.69 6.28 1.83
C ARG A 18 -1.20 7.69 2.12
N LYS A 19 -0.42 8.47 2.86
CA LYS A 19 -0.81 9.84 3.20
C LYS A 19 -0.89 10.72 1.97
N LYS A 20 0.05 10.55 1.05
CA LYS A 20 0.03 11.31 -0.18
C LYS A 20 -1.21 10.99 -1.01
N LEU A 21 -1.69 9.76 -0.96
CA LEU A 21 -2.90 9.35 -1.64
C LEU A 21 -4.16 9.80 -0.90
N GLY A 22 -4.03 10.31 0.31
CA GLY A 22 -5.17 10.77 1.09
C GLY A 22 -6.00 9.64 1.69
N LEU A 23 -5.40 8.48 1.87
CA LEU A 23 -6.13 7.31 2.34
C LEU A 23 -5.89 7.05 3.82
N THR A 24 -6.94 6.59 4.51
CA THR A 24 -6.77 6.03 5.84
C THR A 24 -6.17 4.63 5.72
N VAL A 25 -5.75 4.08 6.85
CA VAL A 25 -5.23 2.70 6.90
C VAL A 25 -6.26 1.72 6.34
N ASN A 26 -7.51 1.87 6.75
CA ASN A 26 -8.56 0.95 6.31
C ASN A 26 -8.89 1.15 4.84
N GLU A 27 -8.85 2.39 4.36
CA GLU A 27 -9.09 2.66 2.95
C GLU A 27 -7.98 2.06 2.08
N LEU A 28 -6.74 2.12 2.55
CA LEU A 28 -5.67 1.49 1.80
C LEU A 28 -5.82 -0.02 1.79
N ALA A 29 -6.20 -0.61 2.93
CA ALA A 29 -6.44 -2.05 2.99
C ALA A 29 -7.51 -2.47 1.98
N ASP A 30 -8.57 -1.67 1.87
CA ASP A 30 -9.63 -1.95 0.92
C ASP A 30 -9.15 -1.81 -0.52
N ALA A 31 -8.36 -0.78 -0.79
CA ALA A 31 -7.82 -0.57 -2.13
C ALA A 31 -6.94 -1.75 -2.56
N LEU A 32 -6.26 -2.37 -1.61
CA LEU A 32 -5.38 -3.50 -1.87
C LEU A 32 -6.11 -4.84 -1.81
N LEU A 33 -7.42 -4.81 -1.61
CA LEU A 33 -8.26 -6.01 -1.52
C LEU A 33 -7.81 -6.94 -0.40
N LEU A 34 -7.40 -6.37 0.71
CA LEU A 34 -7.02 -7.14 1.87
C LEU A 34 -8.26 -7.55 2.67
N SER A 35 -8.08 -8.54 3.53
CA SER A 35 -9.18 -9.04 4.35
C SER A 35 -9.82 -7.92 5.17
N PRO A 36 -11.15 -7.82 5.17
CA PRO A 36 -11.82 -6.79 5.97
C PRO A 36 -11.50 -6.89 7.47
N GLN A 37 -11.25 -8.09 7.97
CA GLN A 37 -10.96 -8.27 9.39
C GLN A 37 -9.53 -7.90 9.75
N ASN A 38 -8.59 -8.19 8.86
CA ASN A 38 -7.17 -8.08 9.19
C ASN A 38 -6.40 -7.09 8.35
N GLY A 39 -7.00 -6.55 7.30
CA GLY A 39 -6.28 -5.70 6.36
C GLY A 39 -5.68 -4.46 7.00
N GLY A 40 -6.47 -3.75 7.80
CA GLY A 40 -5.98 -2.55 8.46
C GLY A 40 -4.84 -2.84 9.41
N ARG A 41 -4.95 -3.95 10.16
CA ARG A 41 -3.89 -4.36 11.06
C ARG A 41 -2.60 -4.64 10.28
N LYS A 42 -2.73 -5.30 9.14
CA LYS A 42 -1.58 -5.63 8.31
C LYS A 42 -0.89 -4.37 7.81
N VAL A 43 -1.69 -3.40 7.35
CA VAL A 43 -1.13 -2.12 6.90
C VAL A 43 -0.39 -1.43 8.04
N ARG A 44 -0.97 -1.40 9.23
CA ARG A 44 -0.31 -0.78 10.37
C ARG A 44 1.01 -1.46 10.70
N ARG A 45 1.07 -2.79 10.58
CA ARG A 45 2.30 -3.51 10.86
C ARG A 45 3.38 -3.22 9.81
N TRP A 46 2.99 -3.05 8.55
CA TRP A 46 3.95 -2.61 7.55
C TRP A 46 4.53 -1.26 7.91
N GLU A 47 3.65 -0.33 8.27
CA GLU A 47 4.06 1.05 8.53
C GLU A 47 4.89 1.16 9.80
N ALA A 48 4.66 0.28 10.76
CA ALA A 48 5.44 0.24 11.98
C ALA A 48 6.78 -0.48 11.82
N GLY A 49 6.97 -1.16 10.69
CA GLY A 49 8.19 -1.91 10.45
C GLY A 49 8.17 -3.33 11.01
N ASP A 50 7.02 -3.79 11.50
CA ASP A 50 6.90 -5.13 12.06
C ASP A 50 6.80 -6.21 11.00
N LEU A 51 6.35 -5.84 9.81
CA LEU A 51 6.25 -6.74 8.67
C LEU A 51 6.85 -6.05 7.46
N PRO A 52 7.56 -6.77 6.60
CA PRO A 52 8.05 -6.17 5.37
C PRO A 52 6.87 -5.89 4.42
N VAL A 53 6.98 -4.82 3.66
CA VAL A 53 6.02 -4.51 2.61
C VAL A 53 6.32 -5.46 1.46
N SER A 54 5.34 -6.26 1.05
CA SER A 54 5.56 -7.23 -0.01
C SER A 54 5.77 -6.53 -1.36
N GLY A 55 6.44 -7.23 -2.29
CA GLY A 55 6.67 -6.68 -3.61
C GLY A 55 5.40 -6.26 -4.33
N PRO A 56 4.38 -7.13 -4.39
CA PRO A 56 3.12 -6.74 -5.04
C PRO A 56 2.48 -5.51 -4.42
N VAL A 57 2.54 -5.35 -3.10
CA VAL A 57 1.99 -4.17 -2.44
C VAL A 57 2.79 -2.93 -2.81
N ALA A 58 4.11 -3.04 -2.84
CA ALA A 58 4.96 -1.90 -3.22
C ALA A 58 4.65 -1.46 -4.64
N VAL A 59 4.49 -2.41 -5.55
CA VAL A 59 4.14 -2.10 -6.94
C VAL A 59 2.78 -1.43 -7.01
N ALA A 60 1.80 -1.94 -6.26
CA ALA A 60 0.47 -1.36 -6.26
C ALA A 60 0.48 0.08 -5.74
N LEU A 61 1.21 0.33 -4.65
CA LEU A 61 1.31 1.69 -4.11
C LEU A 61 1.96 2.63 -5.11
N GLU A 62 3.02 2.18 -5.76
CA GLU A 62 3.68 3.01 -6.75
C GLU A 62 2.77 3.31 -7.93
N ALA A 63 2.02 2.32 -8.38
CA ALA A 63 1.08 2.52 -9.48
C ALA A 63 0.02 3.56 -9.09
N MET A 64 -0.50 3.48 -7.87
CA MET A 64 -1.50 4.43 -7.42
C MET A 64 -0.94 5.84 -7.31
N LEU A 65 0.31 5.97 -6.88
CA LEU A 65 0.96 7.28 -6.82
C LEU A 65 1.13 7.88 -8.21
N ASN A 66 1.19 7.04 -9.23
CA ASN A 66 1.30 7.48 -10.61
C ASN A 66 -0.04 7.61 -11.32
N GLY A 67 -1.12 7.59 -10.56
CA GLY A 67 -2.44 7.86 -11.09
C GLY A 67 -3.32 6.66 -11.35
N PHE A 68 -2.83 5.45 -11.11
CA PHE A 68 -3.67 4.28 -11.26
C PHE A 68 -4.75 4.27 -10.19
N GLU A 69 -5.98 4.01 -10.61
CA GLU A 69 -7.10 3.92 -9.69
C GLU A 69 -7.71 2.52 -9.81
N PRO A 70 -7.68 1.73 -8.73
CA PRO A 70 -8.27 0.39 -8.78
C PRO A 70 -9.73 0.46 -9.20
N ARG A 71 -10.11 -0.41 -10.12
CA ARG A 71 -11.44 -0.38 -10.70
C ARG A 71 -12.54 -0.51 -9.66
N HIS A 72 -12.34 -1.37 -8.67
CA HIS A 72 -13.37 -1.58 -7.66
C HIS A 72 -13.63 -0.31 -6.83
N LEU A 73 -12.66 0.60 -6.72
CA LEU A 73 -12.88 1.86 -6.03
C LEU A 73 -13.63 2.84 -6.92
N ARG A 74 -13.35 2.80 -8.22
CA ARG A 74 -14.01 3.71 -9.15
C ARG A 74 -15.50 3.44 -9.25
N ASP A 75 -15.88 2.18 -9.08
CA ASP A 75 -17.26 1.76 -9.24
C ASP A 75 -18.09 1.88 -7.98
N SER A 76 -17.48 2.29 -6.87
CA SER A 76 -18.22 2.40 -5.60
C SER A 76 -18.95 3.71 -5.44
#